data_3aeee1d8a7fabf26cca0c7379c1bad81
#
_entry.id   3aeee1d8a7fabf26cca0c7379c1bad81
#
_cell.length_a   1.000
_cell.length_b   1.000
_cell.length_c   1.000
_cell.angle_alpha   90.00
_cell.angle_beta   90.00
_cell.angle_gamma   90.00
#
_symmetry.space_group_name_H-M   'P 1'
#
loop_
_entity.id
_entity.type
_entity.pdbx_description
1 polymer ?
#
loop_
_entity_poly.entity_id
_entity_poly.type
_entity_poly.pdbx_seq_one_letter_code
_entity_poly.pdbx_strand_id
1 'polypeptide(L)'
;MLDNIGKLVHQQRRRMNLTIEKLAERSGVSVSLISRMERGDVNNISVKKLTDIARALDMQVGDFFIAPEMSDINTLALVKYLTRLPENERAHVSEVLMQVINL
;
A
#
# COMPACT_ATOMS: atom_id res chain seq x y z
N MET A 1 -3.19 8.22 10.74
CA MET A 1 -3.72 7.27 9.75
C MET A 1 -3.49 7.73 8.30
N LEU A 2 -3.88 8.95 7.94
CA LEU A 2 -3.70 9.44 6.56
C LEU A 2 -2.24 9.60 6.17
N ASP A 3 -1.35 9.88 7.12
CA ASP A 3 0.09 9.96 6.86
C ASP A 3 0.63 8.63 6.34
N ASN A 4 0.20 7.51 6.93
CA ASN A 4 0.61 6.18 6.50
C ASN A 4 0.04 5.84 5.13
N ILE A 5 -1.19 6.25 4.87
CA ILE A 5 -1.82 6.06 3.56
C ILE A 5 -1.04 6.83 2.50
N GLY A 6 -0.67 8.06 2.78
CA GLY A 6 0.13 8.88 1.85
C GLY A 6 1.48 8.24 1.52
N LYS A 7 2.14 7.65 2.52
CA LYS A 7 3.40 6.92 2.30
C LYS A 7 3.20 5.72 1.38
N LEU A 8 2.15 4.94 1.61
CA LEU A 8 1.85 3.79 0.76
C LEU A 8 1.53 4.22 -0.68
N VAL A 9 0.75 5.27 -0.84
CA VAL A 9 0.44 5.83 -2.16
C VAL A 9 1.74 6.22 -2.88
N HIS A 10 2.60 6.96 -2.19
CA HIS A 10 3.88 7.41 -2.76
C HIS A 10 4.75 6.23 -3.18
N GLN A 11 4.94 5.26 -2.29
CA GLN A 11 5.81 4.10 -2.56
C GLN A 11 5.28 3.28 -3.72
N GLN A 12 3.98 2.98 -3.74
CA GLN A 12 3.41 2.16 -4.80
C GLN A 12 3.42 2.90 -6.14
N ARG A 13 3.12 4.20 -6.13
CA ARG A 13 3.19 5.01 -7.35
C ARG A 13 4.59 4.96 -7.96
N ARG A 14 5.61 5.12 -7.12
CA ARG A 14 7.00 5.08 -7.56
C ARG A 14 7.38 3.70 -8.11
N ARG A 15 6.93 2.65 -7.45
CA ARG A 15 7.17 1.27 -7.92
C ARG A 15 6.59 1.03 -9.30
N MET A 16 5.45 1.63 -9.59
CA MET A 16 4.79 1.50 -10.88
C MET A 16 5.30 2.51 -11.91
N ASN A 17 6.29 3.31 -11.55
CA ASN A 17 6.86 4.35 -12.42
C ASN A 17 5.80 5.35 -12.90
N LEU A 18 4.85 5.67 -12.03
CA LEU A 18 3.81 6.65 -12.33
C LEU A 18 4.19 8.01 -11.76
N THR A 19 3.93 9.05 -12.54
CA THR A 19 3.95 10.43 -12.03
C THR A 19 2.67 10.69 -11.25
N ILE A 20 2.66 11.77 -10.45
CA ILE A 20 1.44 12.19 -9.75
C ILE A 20 0.33 12.46 -10.79
N GLU A 21 0.67 13.09 -11.90
CA GLU A 21 -0.29 13.40 -12.98
C GLU A 21 -0.88 12.12 -13.57
N LYS A 22 -0.06 11.09 -13.77
CA LYS A 22 -0.55 9.82 -14.29
C LYS A 22 -1.45 9.10 -13.30
N LEU A 23 -1.11 9.13 -12.02
CA LEU A 23 -1.97 8.55 -11.00
C LEU A 23 -3.29 9.30 -10.93
N ALA A 24 -3.27 10.62 -11.01
CA ALA A 24 -4.48 11.43 -11.04
C ALA A 24 -5.37 11.03 -12.23
N GLU A 25 -4.78 10.90 -13.41
CA GLU A 25 -5.50 10.47 -14.61
C GLU A 25 -6.13 9.09 -14.43
N ARG A 26 -5.37 8.11 -13.94
CA ARG A 26 -5.86 6.73 -13.76
C ARG A 26 -6.95 6.63 -12.71
N SER A 27 -6.85 7.41 -11.64
CA SER A 27 -7.78 7.33 -10.51
C SER A 27 -8.99 8.24 -10.64
N GLY A 28 -8.92 9.26 -11.50
CA GLY A 28 -9.96 10.28 -11.57
C GLY A 28 -9.93 11.24 -10.39
N VAL A 29 -8.86 11.23 -9.59
CA VAL A 29 -8.68 12.11 -8.43
C VAL A 29 -7.72 13.23 -8.84
N SER A 30 -7.90 14.44 -8.27
CA SER A 30 -7.10 15.59 -8.67
C SER A 30 -5.62 15.44 -8.31
N VAL A 31 -4.76 16.02 -9.13
CA VAL A 31 -3.31 16.10 -8.85
C VAL A 31 -3.06 16.75 -7.48
N SER A 32 -3.79 17.80 -7.16
CA SER A 32 -3.65 18.51 -5.89
C SER A 32 -3.92 17.60 -4.70
N LEU A 33 -4.97 16.79 -4.77
CA LEU A 33 -5.31 15.89 -3.66
C LEU A 33 -4.23 14.81 -3.48
N ILE A 34 -3.78 14.20 -4.56
CA ILE A 34 -2.73 13.17 -4.49
C ILE A 34 -1.44 13.78 -3.93
N SER A 35 -1.05 14.94 -4.42
CA SER A 35 0.16 15.62 -3.94
C SER A 35 0.09 15.90 -2.45
N ARG A 36 -1.06 16.42 -1.98
CA ARG A 36 -1.25 16.70 -0.55
C ARG A 36 -1.28 15.43 0.29
N MET A 37 -1.87 14.35 -0.23
CA MET A 37 -1.88 13.06 0.48
C MET A 37 -0.46 12.55 0.70
N GLU A 38 0.38 12.60 -0.33
CA GLU A 38 1.75 12.12 -0.24
C GLU A 38 2.59 12.96 0.73
N ARG A 39 2.22 14.23 0.93
CA ARG A 39 2.89 15.10 1.92
C ARG A 39 2.31 14.97 3.33
N GLY A 40 1.23 14.21 3.50
CA GLY A 40 0.56 14.08 4.79
C GLY A 40 -0.33 15.28 5.15
N ASP A 41 -0.73 16.07 4.16
CA ASP A 41 -1.50 17.31 4.37
C ASP A 41 -3.00 17.13 4.17
N VAL A 42 -3.52 15.91 4.25
CA VAL A 42 -4.94 15.65 4.09
C VAL A 42 -5.49 15.11 5.40
N ASN A 43 -6.53 15.79 5.92
CA ASN A 43 -7.19 15.38 7.16
C ASN A 43 -8.45 14.56 6.91
N ASN A 44 -8.98 14.58 5.70
CA ASN A 44 -10.26 13.96 5.39
C ASN A 44 -10.32 13.59 3.91
N ILE A 45 -10.76 12.37 3.61
CA ILE A 45 -10.93 11.90 2.24
C ILE A 45 -12.08 10.87 2.22
N SER A 46 -12.87 10.87 1.16
CA SER A 46 -13.96 9.91 1.04
C SER A 46 -13.44 8.51 0.77
N VAL A 47 -14.21 7.50 1.21
CA VAL A 47 -13.90 6.09 0.91
C VAL A 47 -13.88 5.85 -0.60
N LYS A 48 -14.77 6.52 -1.35
CA LYS A 48 -14.79 6.40 -2.80
C LYS A 48 -13.46 6.82 -3.42
N LYS A 49 -12.93 7.98 -3.03
CA LYS A 49 -11.66 8.46 -3.55
C LYS A 49 -10.49 7.57 -3.15
N LEU A 50 -10.48 7.07 -1.92
CA LEU A 50 -9.48 6.09 -1.49
C LEU A 50 -9.55 4.82 -2.33
N THR A 51 -10.75 4.32 -2.61
CA THR A 51 -10.93 3.13 -3.43
C THR A 51 -10.44 3.37 -4.85
N ASP A 52 -10.74 4.53 -5.42
CA ASP A 52 -10.31 4.88 -6.77
C ASP A 52 -8.78 4.94 -6.86
N ILE A 53 -8.14 5.52 -5.86
CA ILE A 53 -6.68 5.58 -5.80
C ILE A 53 -6.08 4.18 -5.64
N ALA A 54 -6.65 3.37 -4.76
CA ALA A 54 -6.17 2.00 -4.55
C ALA A 54 -6.23 1.20 -5.85
N ARG A 55 -7.34 1.27 -6.58
CA ARG A 55 -7.49 0.56 -7.86
C ARG A 55 -6.45 1.01 -8.88
N ALA A 56 -6.21 2.31 -8.95
CA ALA A 56 -5.22 2.86 -9.88
C ALA A 56 -3.81 2.38 -9.54
N LEU A 57 -3.57 1.98 -8.31
CA LEU A 57 -2.28 1.47 -7.82
C LEU A 57 -2.25 -0.06 -7.73
N ASP A 58 -3.25 -0.74 -8.29
CA ASP A 58 -3.38 -2.19 -8.23
C ASP A 58 -3.39 -2.71 -6.78
N MET A 59 -4.04 -1.95 -5.89
CA MET A 59 -4.20 -2.27 -4.47
C MET A 59 -5.67 -2.39 -4.11
N GLN A 60 -5.94 -2.99 -2.97
CA GLN A 60 -7.26 -2.97 -2.35
C GLN A 60 -7.32 -1.86 -1.31
N VAL A 61 -8.49 -1.26 -1.13
CA VAL A 61 -8.63 -0.17 -0.15
C VAL A 61 -8.26 -0.62 1.26
N GLY A 62 -8.52 -1.89 1.60
CA GLY A 62 -8.15 -2.46 2.90
C GLY A 62 -6.66 -2.44 3.17
N ASP A 63 -5.83 -2.43 2.13
CA ASP A 63 -4.37 -2.37 2.29
C ASP A 63 -3.92 -1.09 2.98
N PHE A 64 -4.71 -0.02 2.89
CA PHE A 64 -4.39 1.26 3.54
C PHE A 64 -4.62 1.23 5.06
N PHE A 65 -5.29 0.22 5.57
CA PHE A 65 -5.67 0.14 6.99
C PHE A 65 -4.87 -0.90 7.75
N ILE A 66 -3.70 -1.26 7.24
CA ILE A 66 -2.73 -2.11 7.93
C ILE A 66 -2.07 -1.29 9.06
N ALA A 67 -1.64 -1.98 10.13
CA ALA A 67 -0.96 -1.33 11.25
C ALA A 67 0.22 -0.48 10.77
N PRO A 68 0.48 0.68 11.42
CA PRO A 68 1.54 1.60 10.97
C PRO A 68 2.91 0.96 10.78
N GLU A 69 3.28 0.00 11.62
CA GLU A 69 4.56 -0.70 11.53
C GLU A 69 4.65 -1.63 10.31
N MET A 70 3.53 -1.87 9.63
CA MET A 70 3.48 -2.69 8.42
C MET A 70 3.05 -1.87 7.20
N SER A 71 3.19 -0.55 7.25
CA SER A 71 2.67 0.34 6.22
C SER A 71 3.62 0.57 5.04
N ASP A 72 4.79 -0.04 5.03
CA ASP A 72 5.65 0.02 3.86
C ASP A 72 5.28 -1.05 2.83
N ILE A 73 5.58 -0.78 1.57
CA ILE A 73 5.14 -1.62 0.45
C ILE A 73 5.78 -3.02 0.51
N ASN A 74 7.03 -3.12 0.92
CA ASN A 74 7.70 -4.42 0.96
C ASN A 74 7.09 -5.33 2.03
N THR A 75 6.84 -4.80 3.23
CA THR A 75 6.18 -5.56 4.29
C THR A 75 4.78 -5.96 3.88
N LEU A 76 4.02 -5.04 3.27
CA LEU A 76 2.68 -5.34 2.79
C LEU A 76 2.71 -6.47 1.76
N ALA A 77 3.63 -6.43 0.82
CA ALA A 77 3.76 -7.47 -0.21
C ALA A 77 4.07 -8.83 0.41
N LEU A 78 4.96 -8.86 1.41
CA LEU A 78 5.30 -10.10 2.10
C LEU A 78 4.11 -10.67 2.86
N VAL A 79 3.39 -9.83 3.61
CA VAL A 79 2.20 -10.25 4.35
C VAL A 79 1.15 -10.80 3.39
N LYS A 80 0.90 -10.11 2.28
CA LYS A 80 -0.09 -10.57 1.30
C LYS A 80 0.32 -11.90 0.67
N TYR A 81 1.59 -12.07 0.35
CA TYR A 81 2.09 -13.35 -0.17
C TYR A 81 1.82 -14.47 0.82
N LEU A 82 2.16 -14.27 2.10
CA LEU A 82 1.99 -15.29 3.13
C LEU A 82 0.51 -15.64 3.32
N THR A 83 -0.37 -14.64 3.27
CA THR A 83 -1.81 -14.90 3.48
C THR A 83 -2.48 -15.64 2.33
N ARG A 84 -1.86 -15.66 1.14
CA ARG A 84 -2.37 -16.41 -0.01
C ARG A 84 -2.01 -17.88 0.03
N LEU A 85 -1.04 -18.26 0.84
CA LEU A 85 -0.61 -19.66 0.95
C LEU A 85 -1.58 -20.46 1.83
N PRO A 86 -1.80 -21.75 1.53
CA PRO A 86 -2.47 -22.64 2.47
C PRO A 86 -1.74 -22.64 3.80
N GLU A 87 -2.46 -22.91 4.89
CA GLU A 87 -1.91 -22.79 6.24
C GLU A 87 -0.62 -23.58 6.43
N ASN A 88 -0.57 -24.83 5.97
CA ASN A 88 0.63 -25.67 6.14
C ASN A 88 1.82 -25.13 5.36
N GLU A 89 1.61 -24.63 4.15
CA GLU A 89 2.68 -24.03 3.36
C GLU A 89 3.13 -22.71 3.98
N ARG A 90 2.20 -21.92 4.47
CA ARG A 90 2.51 -20.65 5.15
C ARG A 90 3.38 -20.89 6.37
N ALA A 91 3.03 -21.88 7.18
CA ALA A 91 3.80 -22.22 8.37
C ALA A 91 5.22 -22.64 8.00
N HIS A 92 5.37 -23.46 6.96
CA HIS A 92 6.68 -23.93 6.51
C HIS A 92 7.55 -22.77 5.97
N VAL A 93 6.99 -21.93 5.10
CA VAL A 93 7.70 -20.79 4.55
C VAL A 93 8.12 -19.84 5.67
N SER A 94 7.23 -19.58 6.62
CA SER A 94 7.52 -18.72 7.77
C SER A 94 8.65 -19.29 8.62
N GLU A 95 8.67 -20.60 8.84
CA GLU A 95 9.74 -21.26 9.58
C GLU A 95 11.09 -21.06 8.87
N VAL A 96 11.15 -21.30 7.57
CA VAL A 96 12.38 -21.14 6.78
C VAL A 96 12.86 -19.69 6.83
N LEU A 97 11.95 -18.74 6.68
CA LEU A 97 12.32 -17.31 6.73
C LEU A 97 12.87 -16.93 8.11
N MET A 98 12.27 -17.44 9.18
CA MET A 98 12.77 -17.17 10.53
C MET A 98 14.16 -17.75 10.75
N GLN A 99 14.46 -18.91 10.16
CA GLN A 99 15.80 -19.49 10.23
C GLN A 99 16.83 -18.59 9.54
N VAL A 100 16.46 -18.00 8.39
CA VAL A 100 17.34 -17.05 7.68
C VAL A 100 17.57 -15.80 8.52
N ILE A 101 16.52 -15.25 9.13
CA ILE A 101 16.61 -14.05 9.96
C ILE A 101 17.49 -14.27 11.18
N ASN A 102 17.46 -15.47 11.76
CA ASN A 102 18.16 -15.80 12.99
C ASN A 102 19.58 -16.34 12.77
N LEU A 103 20.06 -16.30 11.54
CA LEU A 103 21.46 -16.66 11.27
C LEU A 103 22.41 -15.62 11.87
#